data_a26d62648a76eb5d2f2f136f69aad76d
#
_entry.id   a26d62648a76eb5d2f2f136f69aad76d
#
_cell.length_a   1.000
_cell.length_b   1.000
_cell.length_c   1.000
_cell.angle_alpha   90.00
_cell.angle_beta   90.00
_cell.angle_gamma   90.00
#
_symmetry.space_group_name_H-M   'P 1'
#
loop_
_entity.id
_entity.type
_entity.pdbx_description
1 polymer ?
#
loop_
_entity_poly.entity_id
_entity_poly.type
_entity_poly.pdbx_seq_one_letter_code
_entity_poly.pdbx_strand_id
1 'polypeptide(L)'
;MEPLFQEFDNLEFVSVDFNNDYKGLKGLFKLFKLLRKKNIKAVADLHNVLRTKILKMCFKLVFIKVQSIDKGRADRKKLTQKNNKKFKPLTPIHYRYCDVFGRLGFPIDLTNHEYPIKPFLPENSEEQKILSKSADKKIIGIAPFASFTGKNYPLDLMQNVIAYLQKDHIIYLFGGGENELKQIKVWENAYDNVTDIASSFNLTEQINIISYIDLMISMDSANGHIAANYGVPVLTIWGMTHPFCGFTPFDQGIENSIMIDRNLYPQIPTSVFGNKIPKGYESAFRSVEPKEVIEKALEILNLAKPRHN
;
A
#
# COMPACT_ATOMS: atom_id res chain seq x y z
N MET A 1 4.50 -1.87 12.16
CA MET A 1 4.31 -2.94 11.13
C MET A 1 3.86 -4.27 11.74
N GLU A 2 4.17 -4.53 13.02
CA GLU A 2 3.74 -5.72 13.74
C GLU A 2 2.22 -6.01 13.63
N PRO A 3 1.32 -4.98 13.73
CA PRO A 3 -0.11 -5.21 13.61
C PRO A 3 -0.58 -5.93 12.34
N LEU A 4 0.17 -5.85 11.25
CA LEU A 4 -0.14 -6.55 9.99
C LEU A 4 0.09 -8.07 10.06
N PHE A 5 0.68 -8.58 11.14
CA PHE A 5 1.09 -9.97 11.29
C PHE A 5 0.48 -10.65 12.52
N GLN A 6 -0.32 -9.93 13.31
CA GLN A 6 -0.88 -10.43 14.57
C GLN A 6 -1.90 -11.57 14.41
N GLU A 7 -2.52 -11.68 13.24
CA GLU A 7 -3.52 -12.70 12.93
C GLU A 7 -2.92 -14.06 12.56
N PHE A 8 -1.59 -14.17 12.48
CA PHE A 8 -0.93 -15.39 12.05
C PHE A 8 -0.22 -16.06 13.22
N ASP A 9 -0.85 -17.08 13.83
CA ASP A 9 -0.30 -17.83 14.98
C ASP A 9 1.03 -18.52 14.70
N ASN A 10 1.32 -18.81 13.43
CA ASN A 10 2.55 -19.46 12.98
C ASN A 10 3.66 -18.47 12.59
N LEU A 11 3.50 -17.18 12.85
CA LEU A 11 4.43 -16.14 12.51
C LEU A 11 4.94 -15.41 13.77
N GLU A 12 6.26 -15.26 13.87
CA GLU A 12 6.89 -14.44 14.90
C GLU A 12 7.45 -13.16 14.29
N PHE A 13 6.92 -12.00 14.71
CA PHE A 13 7.44 -10.70 14.30
C PHE A 13 8.64 -10.28 15.18
N VAL A 14 9.77 -9.96 14.56
CA VAL A 14 10.96 -9.45 15.25
C VAL A 14 11.22 -8.02 14.82
N SER A 15 10.93 -7.06 15.69
CA SER A 15 11.24 -5.65 15.45
C SER A 15 12.75 -5.41 15.52
N VAL A 16 13.31 -4.70 14.54
CA VAL A 16 14.74 -4.43 14.42
C VAL A 16 15.00 -2.95 14.24
N ASP A 17 15.57 -2.30 15.26
CA ASP A 17 16.02 -0.92 15.17
C ASP A 17 17.47 -0.85 14.66
N PHE A 18 17.61 -0.50 13.39
CA PHE A 18 18.91 -0.35 12.74
C PHE A 18 19.61 0.98 13.06
N ASN A 19 18.96 1.93 13.68
CA ASN A 19 19.54 3.21 14.04
C ASN A 19 20.22 3.16 15.43
N ASN A 20 19.71 2.28 16.30
CA ASN A 20 20.19 2.10 17.67
C ASN A 20 20.78 0.71 17.90
N ASP A 21 19.96 -0.26 18.32
CA ASP A 21 20.38 -1.59 18.83
C ASP A 21 21.17 -2.43 17.82
N TYR A 22 20.83 -2.30 16.53
CA TYR A 22 21.41 -3.10 15.45
C TYR A 22 22.18 -2.26 14.44
N LYS A 23 22.77 -1.13 14.91
CA LYS A 23 23.55 -0.20 14.08
C LYS A 23 24.89 -0.80 13.64
N GLY A 24 25.23 -0.59 12.37
CA GLY A 24 26.51 -0.96 11.77
C GLY A 24 26.79 -2.47 11.73
N LEU A 25 28.03 -2.85 11.45
CA LEU A 25 28.43 -4.26 11.33
C LEU A 25 28.24 -5.05 12.63
N LYS A 26 28.64 -4.46 13.77
CA LYS A 26 28.47 -5.09 15.08
C LYS A 26 26.99 -5.40 15.37
N GLY A 27 26.09 -4.46 15.06
CA GLY A 27 24.64 -4.65 15.19
C GLY A 27 24.12 -5.76 14.29
N LEU A 28 24.58 -5.85 13.04
CA LEU A 28 24.19 -6.95 12.14
C LEU A 28 24.65 -8.32 12.64
N PHE A 29 25.84 -8.42 13.22
CA PHE A 29 26.30 -9.67 13.87
C PHE A 29 25.47 -10.02 15.11
N LYS A 30 25.07 -9.02 15.92
CA LYS A 30 24.16 -9.21 17.05
C LYS A 30 22.82 -9.77 16.56
N LEU A 31 22.25 -9.18 15.50
CA LEU A 31 21.01 -9.66 14.86
C LEU A 31 21.16 -11.08 14.31
N PHE A 32 22.25 -11.38 13.61
CA PHE A 32 22.52 -12.73 13.11
C PHE A 32 22.56 -13.75 14.25
N LYS A 33 23.23 -13.45 15.37
CA LYS A 33 23.26 -14.34 16.55
C LYS A 33 21.88 -14.55 17.15
N LEU A 34 21.07 -13.49 17.26
CA LEU A 34 19.68 -13.57 17.72
C LEU A 34 18.86 -14.51 16.82
N LEU A 35 18.89 -14.29 15.53
CA LEU A 35 18.14 -15.07 14.57
C LEU A 35 18.59 -16.54 14.54
N ARG A 36 19.88 -16.83 14.67
CA ARG A 36 20.38 -18.21 14.76
C ARG A 36 19.80 -19.03 15.90
N LYS A 37 19.48 -18.38 17.03
CA LYS A 37 18.86 -19.06 18.18
C LYS A 37 17.43 -19.57 17.87
N LYS A 38 16.80 -19.04 16.79
CA LYS A 38 15.43 -19.42 16.39
C LYS A 38 15.37 -20.62 15.44
N ASN A 39 16.45 -21.40 15.33
CA ASN A 39 16.52 -22.63 14.52
C ASN A 39 16.10 -22.46 13.04
N ILE A 40 16.51 -21.37 12.43
CA ILE A 40 16.19 -21.02 11.03
C ILE A 40 16.75 -22.07 10.07
N LYS A 41 15.91 -22.59 9.16
CA LYS A 41 16.27 -23.56 8.13
C LYS A 41 16.53 -22.92 6.77
N ALA A 42 15.87 -21.81 6.46
CA ALA A 42 16.02 -21.07 5.21
C ALA A 42 15.77 -19.58 5.44
N VAL A 43 16.30 -18.71 4.57
CA VAL A 43 16.12 -17.26 4.64
C VAL A 43 15.62 -16.73 3.28
N ALA A 44 14.45 -16.08 3.30
CA ALA A 44 13.94 -15.31 2.17
C ALA A 44 14.30 -13.83 2.35
N ASP A 45 15.27 -13.30 1.61
CA ASP A 45 15.63 -11.89 1.60
C ASP A 45 14.78 -11.14 0.59
N LEU A 46 13.62 -10.65 1.02
CA LEU A 46 12.68 -9.89 0.20
C LEU A 46 13.08 -8.40 0.07
N HIS A 47 14.12 -7.96 0.77
CA HIS A 47 14.56 -6.57 0.75
C HIS A 47 15.79 -6.33 -0.12
N ASN A 48 16.75 -7.24 -0.16
CA ASN A 48 17.99 -7.21 -0.98
C ASN A 48 18.69 -5.84 -1.00
N VAL A 49 19.07 -5.34 0.19
CA VAL A 49 19.86 -4.14 0.42
C VAL A 49 21.21 -4.48 1.06
N LEU A 50 22.10 -3.52 1.22
CA LEU A 50 23.44 -3.78 1.75
C LEU A 50 23.42 -4.55 3.09
N ARG A 51 22.56 -4.15 4.02
CA ARG A 51 22.41 -4.81 5.34
C ARG A 51 22.01 -6.28 5.19
N THR A 52 21.02 -6.57 4.35
CA THR A 52 20.55 -7.95 4.15
C THR A 52 21.56 -8.79 3.38
N LYS A 53 22.39 -8.19 2.50
CA LYS A 53 23.49 -8.88 1.84
C LYS A 53 24.55 -9.37 2.83
N ILE A 54 24.88 -8.56 3.86
CA ILE A 54 25.81 -8.96 4.92
C ILE A 54 25.21 -10.12 5.72
N LEU A 55 23.94 -10.01 6.17
CA LEU A 55 23.26 -11.10 6.87
C LEU A 55 23.22 -12.38 6.01
N LYS A 56 22.93 -12.25 4.70
CA LYS A 56 22.98 -13.36 3.75
C LYS A 56 24.33 -14.06 3.74
N MET A 57 25.44 -13.29 3.77
CA MET A 57 26.79 -13.89 3.85
C MET A 57 26.95 -14.66 5.16
N CYS A 58 26.54 -14.10 6.29
CA CYS A 58 26.62 -14.78 7.60
C CYS A 58 25.83 -16.09 7.62
N PHE A 59 24.59 -16.09 7.07
CA PHE A 59 23.77 -17.32 7.00
C PHE A 59 24.37 -18.37 6.04
N LYS A 60 24.93 -17.96 4.91
CA LYS A 60 25.62 -18.87 3.99
C LYS A 60 26.84 -19.53 4.59
N LEU A 61 27.64 -18.79 5.40
CA LEU A 61 28.81 -19.34 6.08
C LEU A 61 28.47 -20.45 7.09
N VAL A 62 27.21 -20.51 7.54
CA VAL A 62 26.71 -21.57 8.41
C VAL A 62 25.77 -22.54 7.67
N PHE A 63 25.91 -22.64 6.35
CA PHE A 63 25.22 -23.55 5.44
C PHE A 63 23.68 -23.40 5.40
N ILE A 64 23.13 -22.27 5.80
CA ILE A 64 21.70 -21.97 5.67
C ILE A 64 21.40 -21.47 4.26
N LYS A 65 20.41 -22.07 3.60
CA LYS A 65 19.96 -21.68 2.26
C LYS A 65 19.37 -20.28 2.28
N VAL A 66 19.86 -19.37 1.44
CA VAL A 66 19.35 -17.99 1.35
C VAL A 66 19.03 -17.66 -0.10
N GLN A 67 17.83 -17.18 -0.35
CA GLN A 67 17.42 -16.60 -1.63
C GLN A 67 17.06 -15.13 -1.46
N SER A 68 17.39 -14.31 -2.45
CA SER A 68 17.11 -12.87 -2.43
C SER A 68 16.25 -12.49 -3.62
N ILE A 69 15.38 -11.51 -3.41
CA ILE A 69 14.54 -10.96 -4.47
C ILE A 69 15.38 -10.37 -5.62
N ASP A 70 14.95 -10.62 -6.84
CA ASP A 70 15.32 -9.78 -7.99
C ASP A 70 14.36 -8.57 -8.05
N LYS A 71 14.90 -7.39 -7.82
CA LYS A 71 14.13 -6.14 -7.88
C LYS A 71 13.83 -5.65 -9.29
N GLY A 72 14.30 -6.32 -10.32
CA GLY A 72 14.12 -5.93 -11.73
C GLY A 72 14.67 -4.53 -12.04
N ARG A 73 15.81 -4.14 -11.45
CA ARG A 73 16.35 -2.77 -11.55
C ARG A 73 16.63 -2.32 -12.97
N ALA A 74 17.10 -3.23 -13.83
CA ALA A 74 17.36 -2.92 -15.23
C ALA A 74 16.07 -2.58 -15.99
N ASP A 75 15.01 -3.34 -15.76
CA ASP A 75 13.73 -3.14 -16.43
C ASP A 75 13.00 -1.91 -15.88
N ARG A 76 13.09 -1.67 -14.56
CA ARG A 76 12.63 -0.42 -13.94
C ARG A 76 13.30 0.81 -14.56
N LYS A 77 14.63 0.74 -14.78
CA LYS A 77 15.38 1.81 -15.47
C LYS A 77 14.87 2.02 -16.89
N LYS A 78 14.66 0.96 -17.67
CA LYS A 78 14.12 1.02 -19.04
C LYS A 78 12.70 1.60 -19.07
N LEU A 79 11.85 1.27 -18.08
CA LEU A 79 10.48 1.79 -17.98
C LEU A 79 10.43 3.27 -17.60
N THR A 80 11.37 3.77 -16.78
CA THR A 80 11.32 5.14 -16.24
C THR A 80 12.29 6.12 -16.90
N GLN A 81 13.13 5.66 -17.83
CA GLN A 81 14.07 6.56 -18.53
C GLN A 81 13.33 7.52 -19.49
N LYS A 82 13.91 8.71 -19.72
CA LYS A 82 13.33 9.74 -20.58
C LYS A 82 13.34 9.32 -22.07
N ASN A 83 14.49 8.85 -22.55
CA ASN A 83 14.70 8.47 -23.94
C ASN A 83 14.67 6.94 -24.09
N ASN A 84 14.23 6.44 -25.26
CA ASN A 84 14.15 5.00 -25.55
C ASN A 84 13.42 4.18 -24.47
N LYS A 85 12.38 4.79 -23.89
CA LYS A 85 11.55 4.18 -22.86
C LYS A 85 10.92 2.88 -23.38
N LYS A 86 11.08 1.79 -22.61
CA LYS A 86 10.36 0.53 -22.83
C LYS A 86 9.11 0.53 -21.95
N PHE A 87 8.00 1.00 -22.51
CA PHE A 87 6.73 1.06 -21.81
C PHE A 87 6.02 -0.30 -21.89
N LYS A 88 6.36 -1.20 -20.94
CA LYS A 88 5.74 -2.53 -20.78
C LYS A 88 5.55 -2.82 -19.30
N PRO A 89 4.50 -3.56 -18.92
CA PRO A 89 4.30 -4.00 -17.54
C PRO A 89 5.52 -4.77 -17.03
N LEU A 90 5.95 -4.43 -15.82
CA LEU A 90 6.95 -5.21 -15.08
C LEU A 90 6.25 -6.31 -14.28
N THR A 91 6.98 -7.38 -13.99
CA THR A 91 6.49 -8.42 -13.08
C THR A 91 6.08 -7.79 -11.74
N PRO A 92 4.83 -7.98 -11.30
CA PRO A 92 4.35 -7.44 -10.03
C PRO A 92 5.20 -7.93 -8.85
N ILE A 93 5.27 -7.08 -7.81
CA ILE A 93 6.16 -7.34 -6.66
C ILE A 93 5.82 -8.64 -5.93
N HIS A 94 4.54 -9.00 -5.84
CA HIS A 94 4.09 -10.23 -5.18
C HIS A 94 4.61 -11.48 -5.89
N TYR A 95 4.59 -11.54 -7.23
CA TYR A 95 5.18 -12.65 -7.98
C TYR A 95 6.69 -12.74 -7.80
N ARG A 96 7.38 -11.59 -7.63
CA ARG A 96 8.81 -11.58 -7.30
C ARG A 96 9.08 -12.13 -5.89
N TYR A 97 8.16 -11.94 -4.96
CA TYR A 97 8.22 -12.59 -3.64
C TYR A 97 7.99 -14.10 -3.75
N CYS A 98 6.97 -14.52 -4.47
CA CYS A 98 6.70 -15.95 -4.72
C CYS A 98 7.90 -16.66 -5.36
N ASP A 99 8.59 -16.01 -6.32
CA ASP A 99 9.82 -16.54 -6.92
C ASP A 99 10.93 -16.80 -5.89
N VAL A 100 11.07 -15.94 -4.87
CA VAL A 100 12.04 -16.18 -3.78
C VAL A 100 11.69 -17.42 -2.99
N PHE A 101 10.41 -17.58 -2.62
CA PHE A 101 9.94 -18.76 -1.88
C PHE A 101 10.04 -20.02 -2.74
N GLY A 102 9.67 -19.96 -4.02
CA GLY A 102 9.81 -21.09 -4.96
C GLY A 102 11.25 -21.58 -5.07
N ARG A 103 12.23 -20.66 -5.16
CA ARG A 103 13.67 -21.01 -5.18
C ARG A 103 14.18 -21.57 -3.85
N LEU A 104 13.50 -21.33 -2.75
CA LEU A 104 13.76 -21.98 -1.46
C LEU A 104 13.16 -23.39 -1.38
N GLY A 105 12.24 -23.75 -2.26
CA GLY A 105 11.52 -25.02 -2.26
C GLY A 105 10.08 -24.91 -1.73
N PHE A 106 9.57 -23.69 -1.58
CA PHE A 106 8.22 -23.39 -1.09
C PHE A 106 7.46 -22.60 -2.18
N PRO A 107 6.99 -23.25 -3.27
CA PRO A 107 6.23 -22.56 -4.32
C PRO A 107 4.89 -22.04 -3.75
N ILE A 108 4.54 -20.82 -4.15
CA ILE A 108 3.29 -20.14 -3.78
C ILE A 108 2.54 -19.84 -5.07
N ASP A 109 1.29 -20.30 -5.16
CA ASP A 109 0.36 -19.99 -6.23
C ASP A 109 -0.58 -18.87 -5.78
N LEU A 110 -0.46 -17.69 -6.39
CA LEU A 110 -1.32 -16.54 -6.09
C LEU A 110 -2.66 -16.57 -6.81
N THR A 111 -2.86 -17.50 -7.76
CA THR A 111 -4.14 -17.64 -8.46
C THR A 111 -5.19 -18.37 -7.60
N ASN A 112 -4.72 -19.11 -6.61
CA ASN A 112 -5.55 -19.81 -5.64
C ASN A 112 -5.20 -19.31 -4.24
N HIS A 113 -5.79 -18.17 -3.86
CA HIS A 113 -5.55 -17.53 -2.57
C HIS A 113 -6.86 -17.33 -1.80
N GLU A 114 -6.73 -17.23 -0.50
CA GLU A 114 -7.79 -16.83 0.42
C GLU A 114 -7.37 -15.53 1.10
N TYR A 115 -8.33 -14.64 1.30
CA TYR A 115 -8.08 -13.44 2.09
C TYR A 115 -8.08 -13.78 3.59
N PRO A 116 -7.32 -13.07 4.40
CA PRO A 116 -7.39 -13.21 5.86
C PRO A 116 -8.83 -13.02 6.35
N ILE A 117 -9.19 -13.73 7.40
CA ILE A 117 -10.46 -13.52 8.08
C ILE A 117 -10.45 -12.09 8.66
N LYS A 118 -11.56 -11.38 8.51
CA LYS A 118 -11.67 -10.04 9.08
C LYS A 118 -11.51 -10.11 10.60
N PRO A 119 -10.76 -9.18 11.21
CA PRO A 119 -10.58 -9.14 12.65
C PRO A 119 -11.92 -9.10 13.39
N PHE A 120 -12.04 -9.90 14.45
CA PHE A 120 -13.20 -9.82 15.32
C PHE A 120 -13.19 -8.47 16.06
N LEU A 121 -14.30 -7.75 15.99
CA LEU A 121 -14.48 -6.49 16.72
C LEU A 121 -15.35 -6.77 17.97
N PRO A 122 -14.84 -6.54 19.19
CA PRO A 122 -15.63 -6.69 20.39
C PRO A 122 -16.87 -5.79 20.37
N GLU A 123 -17.98 -6.27 20.92
CA GLU A 123 -19.18 -5.45 21.12
C GLU A 123 -18.81 -4.18 21.91
N ASN A 124 -19.33 -3.04 21.45
CA ASN A 124 -19.03 -1.71 22.01
C ASN A 124 -17.57 -1.23 21.85
N SER A 125 -16.73 -1.88 21.06
CA SER A 125 -15.45 -1.27 20.67
C SER A 125 -15.68 0.01 19.87
N GLU A 126 -14.71 0.92 19.88
CA GLU A 126 -14.84 2.18 19.13
C GLU A 126 -14.89 1.94 17.63
N GLU A 127 -14.17 0.90 17.13
CA GLU A 127 -14.25 0.48 15.72
C GLU A 127 -15.67 0.01 15.36
N GLN A 128 -16.29 -0.82 16.21
CA GLN A 128 -17.64 -1.30 15.97
C GLN A 128 -18.65 -0.15 16.00
N LYS A 129 -18.54 0.78 16.98
CA LYS A 129 -19.41 1.95 17.08
C LYS A 129 -19.33 2.83 15.84
N ILE A 130 -18.13 3.05 15.28
CA ILE A 130 -17.99 3.89 14.10
C ILE A 130 -18.52 3.19 12.85
N LEU A 131 -18.27 1.89 12.70
CA LEU A 131 -18.76 1.09 11.57
C LEU A 131 -20.29 0.95 11.59
N SER A 132 -20.91 0.84 12.77
CA SER A 132 -22.36 0.72 12.91
C SER A 132 -23.12 2.02 12.58
N LYS A 133 -22.47 3.19 12.65
CA LYS A 133 -23.07 4.46 12.20
C LYS A 133 -23.47 4.48 10.74
N SER A 134 -22.95 3.54 9.95
CA SER A 134 -23.16 3.45 8.50
C SER A 134 -24.30 2.52 8.09
N ALA A 135 -25.26 2.15 8.98
CA ALA A 135 -26.21 1.05 8.81
C ALA A 135 -26.76 0.86 7.37
N ASP A 136 -27.03 1.94 6.63
CA ASP A 136 -27.58 1.88 5.27
C ASP A 136 -26.69 2.52 4.20
N LYS A 137 -25.49 3.03 4.56
CA LYS A 137 -24.57 3.69 3.63
C LYS A 137 -23.31 2.87 3.44
N LYS A 138 -22.77 2.90 2.21
CA LYS A 138 -21.45 2.36 1.94
C LYS A 138 -20.37 3.19 2.61
N ILE A 139 -19.30 2.54 3.08
CA ILE A 139 -18.14 3.20 3.68
C ILE A 139 -17.01 3.25 2.66
N ILE A 140 -16.53 4.46 2.37
CA ILE A 140 -15.37 4.69 1.50
C ILE A 140 -14.20 5.16 2.37
N GLY A 141 -13.12 4.40 2.39
CA GLY A 141 -11.84 4.85 2.92
C GLY A 141 -11.14 5.75 1.90
N ILE A 142 -10.60 6.88 2.32
CA ILE A 142 -9.78 7.74 1.47
C ILE A 142 -8.42 7.96 2.13
N ALA A 143 -7.34 7.53 1.43
CA ALA A 143 -5.95 7.74 1.83
C ALA A 143 -5.27 8.67 0.81
N PRO A 144 -5.43 10.00 0.96
CA PRO A 144 -5.10 10.98 -0.07
C PRO A 144 -3.62 11.36 -0.12
N PHE A 145 -2.79 10.76 0.74
CA PHE A 145 -1.39 11.13 0.92
C PHE A 145 -0.44 10.01 0.54
N ALA A 146 0.77 10.39 0.11
CA ALA A 146 1.87 9.48 -0.15
C ALA A 146 3.21 10.14 0.20
N SER A 147 4.25 9.33 0.42
CA SER A 147 5.57 9.79 0.87
C SER A 147 6.29 10.75 -0.09
N PHE A 148 5.91 10.77 -1.37
CA PHE A 148 6.55 11.61 -2.38
C PHE A 148 5.52 12.48 -3.10
N THR A 149 5.85 13.75 -3.30
CA THR A 149 4.98 14.76 -3.94
C THR A 149 4.45 14.33 -5.30
N GLY A 150 5.24 13.61 -6.11
CA GLY A 150 4.80 13.11 -7.41
C GLY A 150 3.75 12.00 -7.34
N LYS A 151 3.32 11.59 -6.17
CA LYS A 151 2.23 10.64 -5.94
C LYS A 151 0.99 11.30 -5.33
N ASN A 152 1.07 12.53 -4.88
CA ASN A 152 -0.03 13.20 -4.18
C ASN A 152 -0.95 13.90 -5.17
N TYR A 153 -2.20 13.46 -5.22
CA TYR A 153 -3.25 14.18 -5.94
C TYR A 153 -3.49 15.54 -5.29
N PRO A 154 -3.75 16.62 -6.05
CA PRO A 154 -3.98 17.94 -5.49
C PRO A 154 -5.11 17.93 -4.46
N LEU A 155 -4.85 18.50 -3.27
CA LEU A 155 -5.77 18.41 -2.14
C LEU A 155 -7.08 19.14 -2.37
N ASP A 156 -7.06 20.23 -3.15
CA ASP A 156 -8.25 20.96 -3.59
C ASP A 156 -9.14 20.14 -4.51
N LEU A 157 -8.55 19.32 -5.38
CA LEU A 157 -9.29 18.40 -6.25
C LEU A 157 -9.81 17.18 -5.44
N MET A 158 -9.00 16.66 -4.50
CA MET A 158 -9.45 15.60 -3.59
C MET A 158 -10.61 16.07 -2.71
N GLN A 159 -10.59 17.33 -2.27
CA GLN A 159 -11.71 17.92 -1.53
C GLN A 159 -13.01 17.88 -2.34
N ASN A 160 -12.97 18.14 -3.65
CA ASN A 160 -14.15 18.03 -4.51
C ASN A 160 -14.66 16.58 -4.61
N VAL A 161 -13.76 15.58 -4.62
CA VAL A 161 -14.13 14.16 -4.56
C VAL A 161 -14.84 13.84 -3.24
N ILE A 162 -14.25 14.25 -2.11
CA ILE A 162 -14.81 14.05 -0.77
C ILE A 162 -16.19 14.75 -0.66
N ALA A 163 -16.30 16.02 -1.06
CA ALA A 163 -17.52 16.82 -1.01
C ALA A 163 -18.68 16.19 -1.80
N TYR A 164 -18.37 15.49 -2.88
CA TYR A 164 -19.37 14.78 -3.66
C TYR A 164 -19.77 13.46 -3.00
N LEU A 165 -18.80 12.59 -2.72
CA LEU A 165 -19.07 11.24 -2.23
C LEU A 165 -19.72 11.20 -0.85
N GLN A 166 -19.41 12.15 0.03
CA GLN A 166 -19.97 12.22 1.38
C GLN A 166 -21.48 12.50 1.43
N LYS A 167 -22.11 12.92 0.34
CA LYS A 167 -23.57 13.15 0.30
C LYS A 167 -24.34 11.85 0.51
N ASP A 168 -23.87 10.77 -0.10
CA ASP A 168 -24.55 9.47 -0.11
C ASP A 168 -23.77 8.35 0.60
N HIS A 169 -22.51 8.59 1.00
CA HIS A 169 -21.61 7.60 1.59
C HIS A 169 -20.99 8.14 2.89
N ILE A 170 -20.48 7.23 3.71
CA ILE A 170 -19.63 7.57 4.85
C ILE A 170 -18.17 7.56 4.36
N ILE A 171 -17.43 8.59 4.70
CA ILE A 171 -16.03 8.77 4.31
C ILE A 171 -15.13 8.63 5.53
N TYR A 172 -14.20 7.69 5.50
CA TYR A 172 -13.16 7.53 6.49
C TYR A 172 -11.82 7.99 5.95
N LEU A 173 -11.18 8.95 6.62
CA LEU A 173 -9.91 9.53 6.17
C LEU A 173 -8.73 8.88 6.88
N PHE A 174 -7.75 8.45 6.08
CA PHE A 174 -6.52 7.82 6.54
C PHE A 174 -5.31 8.66 6.16
N GLY A 175 -4.33 8.73 7.06
CA GLY A 175 -3.08 9.47 6.85
C GLY A 175 -2.14 9.28 8.03
N GLY A 176 -1.04 10.02 8.03
CA GLY A 176 -0.09 10.00 9.13
C GLY A 176 0.90 11.16 9.02
N GLY A 177 1.29 11.71 10.10
CA GLY A 177 2.14 12.90 10.12
C GLY A 177 1.34 14.20 10.27
N GLU A 178 1.98 15.17 10.90
CA GLU A 178 1.33 16.36 11.45
C GLU A 178 0.54 17.19 10.40
N ASN A 179 1.15 17.37 9.21
CA ASN A 179 0.51 18.17 8.16
C ASN A 179 -0.68 17.45 7.52
N GLU A 180 -0.61 16.12 7.38
CA GLU A 180 -1.68 15.31 6.85
C GLU A 180 -2.88 15.30 7.82
N LEU A 181 -2.63 15.13 9.13
CA LEU A 181 -3.67 15.19 10.15
C LEU A 181 -4.36 16.56 10.23
N LYS A 182 -3.62 17.66 10.08
CA LYS A 182 -4.21 19.01 9.99
C LYS A 182 -5.19 19.12 8.81
N GLN A 183 -4.81 18.59 7.66
CA GLN A 183 -5.68 18.62 6.47
C GLN A 183 -6.92 17.74 6.63
N ILE A 184 -6.75 16.54 7.20
CA ILE A 184 -7.86 15.62 7.51
C ILE A 184 -8.87 16.31 8.42
N LYS A 185 -8.39 17.01 9.46
CA LYS A 185 -9.25 17.72 10.40
C LYS A 185 -10.04 18.85 9.74
N VAL A 186 -9.46 19.55 8.76
CA VAL A 186 -10.17 20.55 7.96
C VAL A 186 -11.35 19.91 7.23
N TRP A 187 -11.16 18.77 6.60
CA TRP A 187 -12.24 18.08 5.87
C TRP A 187 -13.28 17.46 6.81
N GLU A 188 -12.89 16.89 7.93
CA GLU A 188 -13.84 16.39 8.93
C GLU A 188 -14.75 17.51 9.46
N ASN A 189 -14.20 18.69 9.72
CA ASN A 189 -15.00 19.84 10.20
C ASN A 189 -15.90 20.45 9.10
N ALA A 190 -15.62 20.19 7.83
CA ALA A 190 -16.35 20.76 6.70
C ALA A 190 -17.52 19.90 6.24
N TYR A 191 -17.57 18.61 6.60
CA TYR A 191 -18.54 17.65 6.05
C TYR A 191 -19.08 16.68 7.10
N ASP A 192 -20.41 16.51 7.17
CA ASP A 192 -21.10 15.72 8.21
C ASP A 192 -20.81 14.21 8.16
N ASN A 193 -20.58 13.65 6.96
CA ASN A 193 -20.36 12.22 6.76
C ASN A 193 -18.86 11.87 6.60
N VAL A 194 -17.96 12.73 7.06
CA VAL A 194 -16.50 12.54 7.01
C VAL A 194 -15.95 12.36 8.41
N THR A 195 -15.12 11.35 8.62
CA THR A 195 -14.53 11.06 9.92
C THR A 195 -13.02 10.87 9.81
N ASP A 196 -12.28 11.47 10.73
CA ASP A 196 -10.85 11.32 10.91
C ASP A 196 -10.53 9.99 11.64
N ILE A 197 -10.14 8.97 10.88
CA ILE A 197 -9.66 7.70 11.43
C ILE A 197 -8.19 7.81 11.82
N ALA A 198 -7.42 8.63 11.09
CA ALA A 198 -5.97 8.70 11.24
C ALA A 198 -5.51 9.17 12.62
N SER A 199 -6.21 10.14 13.23
CA SER A 199 -5.86 10.65 14.56
C SER A 199 -6.62 9.98 15.70
N SER A 200 -7.79 9.39 15.39
CA SER A 200 -8.69 8.83 16.41
C SER A 200 -8.37 7.39 16.78
N PHE A 201 -7.65 6.64 15.91
CA PHE A 201 -7.39 5.22 16.04
C PHE A 201 -5.91 4.90 15.89
N ASN A 202 -5.41 3.95 16.67
CA ASN A 202 -4.06 3.40 16.49
C ASN A 202 -3.96 2.51 15.23
N LEU A 203 -2.74 2.11 14.84
CA LEU A 203 -2.55 1.37 13.59
C LEU A 203 -3.31 0.04 13.53
N THR A 204 -3.43 -0.68 14.65
CA THR A 204 -4.22 -1.94 14.70
C THR A 204 -5.68 -1.67 14.43
N GLU A 205 -6.26 -0.70 15.12
CA GLU A 205 -7.65 -0.29 14.96
C GLU A 205 -7.93 0.24 13.55
N GLN A 206 -6.99 1.01 12.96
CA GLN A 206 -7.09 1.45 11.57
C GLN A 206 -7.13 0.27 10.59
N ILE A 207 -6.27 -0.75 10.78
CA ILE A 207 -6.28 -1.98 9.96
C ILE A 207 -7.60 -2.71 10.11
N ASN A 208 -8.11 -2.83 11.35
CA ASN A 208 -9.41 -3.43 11.62
C ASN A 208 -10.52 -2.70 10.83
N ILE A 209 -10.60 -1.37 10.95
CA ILE A 209 -11.58 -0.56 10.22
C ILE A 209 -11.44 -0.74 8.71
N ILE A 210 -10.21 -0.72 8.18
CA ILE A 210 -9.94 -0.91 6.73
C ILE A 210 -10.52 -2.24 6.23
N SER A 211 -10.47 -3.30 7.01
CA SER A 211 -10.99 -4.62 6.60
C SER A 211 -12.52 -4.64 6.40
N TYR A 212 -13.23 -3.65 6.92
CA TYR A 212 -14.69 -3.55 6.89
C TYR A 212 -15.24 -2.48 5.94
N ILE A 213 -14.39 -1.67 5.29
CA ILE A 213 -14.89 -0.67 4.32
C ILE A 213 -15.29 -1.32 2.98
N ASP A 214 -16.09 -0.61 2.17
CA ASP A 214 -16.56 -1.13 0.87
C ASP A 214 -15.62 -0.77 -0.29
N LEU A 215 -14.86 0.31 -0.16
CA LEU A 215 -13.89 0.78 -1.15
C LEU A 215 -12.78 1.58 -0.46
N MET A 216 -11.55 1.39 -0.89
CA MET A 216 -10.44 2.28 -0.56
C MET A 216 -10.05 3.11 -1.78
N ILE A 217 -10.15 4.44 -1.69
CA ILE A 217 -9.52 5.36 -2.65
C ILE A 217 -8.15 5.74 -2.10
N SER A 218 -7.09 5.40 -2.80
CA SER A 218 -5.73 5.58 -2.30
C SER A 218 -4.79 6.12 -3.36
N MET A 219 -3.81 6.89 -2.92
CA MET A 219 -2.60 7.08 -3.72
C MET A 219 -1.84 5.75 -3.83
N ASP A 220 -0.82 5.67 -4.68
CA ASP A 220 0.18 4.59 -4.66
C ASP A 220 0.91 4.61 -3.30
N SER A 221 0.24 4.12 -2.24
CA SER A 221 0.64 4.20 -0.83
C SER A 221 0.23 2.96 -0.02
N ALA A 222 0.62 2.92 1.26
CA ALA A 222 0.45 1.74 2.11
C ALA A 222 -1.01 1.33 2.34
N ASN A 223 -1.93 2.28 2.51
CA ASN A 223 -3.32 1.99 2.87
C ASN A 223 -4.06 1.21 1.78
N GLY A 224 -3.78 1.51 0.48
CA GLY A 224 -4.30 0.71 -0.62
C GLY A 224 -3.85 -0.75 -0.57
N HIS A 225 -2.59 -1.00 -0.21
CA HIS A 225 -2.08 -2.38 -0.05
C HIS A 225 -2.71 -3.08 1.16
N ILE A 226 -2.91 -2.37 2.27
CA ILE A 226 -3.57 -2.93 3.46
C ILE A 226 -5.02 -3.32 3.12
N ALA A 227 -5.77 -2.45 2.46
CA ALA A 227 -7.14 -2.72 2.05
C ALA A 227 -7.22 -3.95 1.11
N ALA A 228 -6.35 -4.00 0.10
CA ALA A 228 -6.28 -5.12 -0.84
C ALA A 228 -5.95 -6.45 -0.16
N ASN A 229 -5.16 -6.47 0.92
CA ASN A 229 -4.86 -7.69 1.67
C ASN A 229 -6.08 -8.31 2.33
N TYR A 230 -7.13 -7.54 2.59
CA TYR A 230 -8.42 -8.02 3.11
C TYR A 230 -9.51 -8.19 2.02
N GLY A 231 -9.12 -8.14 0.75
CA GLY A 231 -10.06 -8.25 -0.36
C GLY A 231 -10.96 -7.02 -0.55
N VAL A 232 -10.64 -5.91 0.09
CA VAL A 232 -11.35 -4.65 -0.13
C VAL A 232 -10.97 -4.10 -1.50
N PRO A 233 -11.93 -3.73 -2.36
CA PRO A 233 -11.64 -3.07 -3.64
C PRO A 233 -10.83 -1.79 -3.43
N VAL A 234 -9.85 -1.53 -4.30
CA VAL A 234 -8.98 -0.36 -4.20
C VAL A 234 -8.98 0.41 -5.51
N LEU A 235 -9.44 1.65 -5.47
CA LEU A 235 -9.20 2.61 -6.54
C LEU A 235 -7.87 3.32 -6.27
N THR A 236 -6.85 3.07 -7.10
CA THR A 236 -5.55 3.72 -6.96
C THR A 236 -5.40 4.87 -7.94
N ILE A 237 -5.03 6.05 -7.44
CA ILE A 237 -4.74 7.23 -8.26
C ILE A 237 -3.21 7.36 -8.43
N TRP A 238 -2.75 7.26 -9.68
CA TRP A 238 -1.34 7.21 -10.04
C TRP A 238 -0.86 8.54 -10.61
N GLY A 239 0.20 9.08 -10.01
CA GLY A 239 0.84 10.31 -10.47
C GLY A 239 2.04 10.08 -11.38
N MET A 240 3.25 10.41 -10.88
CA MET A 240 4.51 10.19 -11.59
C MET A 240 4.94 8.72 -11.63
N THR A 241 4.18 7.84 -10.98
CA THR A 241 4.28 6.37 -11.05
C THR A 241 3.25 5.81 -12.05
N HIS A 242 3.16 4.49 -12.17
CA HIS A 242 2.22 3.84 -13.07
C HIS A 242 2.01 2.38 -12.63
N PRO A 243 0.84 1.75 -12.83
CA PRO A 243 0.63 0.33 -12.54
C PRO A 243 1.71 -0.58 -13.15
N PHE A 244 2.23 -0.24 -14.33
CA PHE A 244 3.31 -0.97 -14.99
C PHE A 244 4.62 -1.01 -14.20
N CYS A 245 4.78 -0.21 -13.14
CA CYS A 245 5.92 -0.32 -12.22
C CYS A 245 5.90 -1.61 -11.38
N GLY A 246 4.77 -2.34 -11.37
CA GLY A 246 4.60 -3.61 -10.68
C GLY A 246 4.35 -3.45 -9.17
N PHE A 247 3.73 -2.34 -8.77
CA PHE A 247 3.37 -2.04 -7.38
C PHE A 247 1.87 -1.83 -7.17
N THR A 248 1.03 -2.36 -8.08
CA THR A 248 -0.42 -2.39 -7.85
C THR A 248 -0.72 -3.16 -6.56
N PRO A 249 -1.73 -2.75 -5.77
CA PRO A 249 -2.22 -3.55 -4.66
C PRO A 249 -2.57 -4.98 -5.11
N PHE A 250 -2.48 -5.93 -4.20
CA PHE A 250 -2.72 -7.34 -4.52
C PHE A 250 -4.13 -7.54 -5.07
N ASP A 251 -4.25 -8.37 -6.10
CA ASP A 251 -5.51 -8.73 -6.77
C ASP A 251 -6.34 -7.52 -7.26
N GLN A 252 -5.67 -6.37 -7.50
CA GLN A 252 -6.31 -5.21 -8.10
C GLN A 252 -5.84 -5.06 -9.55
N GLY A 253 -6.80 -5.12 -10.48
CA GLY A 253 -6.52 -4.93 -11.90
C GLY A 253 -6.23 -3.47 -12.27
N ILE A 254 -5.77 -3.27 -13.50
CA ILE A 254 -5.50 -1.92 -14.02
C ILE A 254 -6.79 -1.10 -14.17
N GLU A 255 -7.93 -1.75 -14.32
CA GLU A 255 -9.26 -1.15 -14.38
C GLU A 255 -9.62 -0.38 -13.11
N ASN A 256 -9.04 -0.74 -11.97
CA ASN A 256 -9.18 -0.04 -10.70
C ASN A 256 -8.14 1.07 -10.51
N SER A 257 -7.68 1.65 -11.60
CA SER A 257 -6.64 2.70 -11.59
C SER A 257 -7.09 3.95 -12.35
N ILE A 258 -6.80 5.11 -11.75
CA ILE A 258 -6.85 6.40 -12.43
C ILE A 258 -5.40 6.85 -12.67
N MET A 259 -5.10 7.32 -13.86
CA MET A 259 -3.74 7.66 -14.28
C MET A 259 -3.72 8.99 -15.01
N ILE A 260 -2.63 9.73 -14.86
CA ILE A 260 -2.37 10.91 -15.68
C ILE A 260 -2.26 10.48 -17.17
N ASP A 261 -2.91 11.24 -18.06
CA ASP A 261 -2.89 10.94 -19.50
C ASP A 261 -1.45 11.04 -20.07
N ARG A 262 -0.97 9.90 -20.55
CA ARG A 262 0.36 9.80 -21.16
C ARG A 262 0.46 10.42 -22.55
N ASN A 263 -0.65 10.72 -23.23
CA ASN A 263 -0.61 11.49 -24.46
C ASN A 263 -0.17 12.93 -24.19
N LEU A 264 -0.61 13.49 -23.06
CA LEU A 264 -0.20 14.80 -22.58
C LEU A 264 1.17 14.76 -21.87
N TYR A 265 1.43 13.67 -21.13
CA TYR A 265 2.60 13.51 -20.26
C TYR A 265 3.38 12.22 -20.57
N PRO A 266 4.01 12.08 -21.76
CA PRO A 266 4.57 10.81 -22.26
C PRO A 266 5.75 10.27 -21.46
N GLN A 267 6.40 11.07 -20.60
CA GLN A 267 7.50 10.60 -19.79
C GLN A 267 7.04 9.78 -18.57
N ILE A 268 5.75 9.70 -18.25
CA ILE A 268 5.23 8.88 -17.15
C ILE A 268 5.30 7.38 -17.52
N PRO A 269 5.74 6.50 -16.58
CA PRO A 269 6.29 6.80 -15.27
C PRO A 269 7.68 7.42 -15.34
N THR A 270 7.93 8.41 -14.49
CA THR A 270 9.23 9.10 -14.43
C THR A 270 10.13 8.49 -13.36
N SER A 271 9.54 7.75 -12.45
CA SER A 271 10.17 7.05 -11.34
C SER A 271 9.24 5.92 -10.85
N VAL A 272 9.82 4.85 -10.31
CA VAL A 272 9.02 3.81 -9.64
C VAL A 272 8.59 4.21 -8.20
N PHE A 273 9.13 5.32 -7.68
CA PHE A 273 8.85 5.81 -6.33
C PHE A 273 8.07 7.13 -6.31
N GLY A 274 7.86 7.77 -7.46
CA GLY A 274 7.21 9.07 -7.53
C GLY A 274 8.06 10.26 -7.08
N ASN A 275 9.36 10.06 -6.87
CA ASN A 275 10.31 11.07 -6.36
C ASN A 275 10.97 11.93 -7.45
N LYS A 276 10.50 11.84 -8.70
CA LYS A 276 11.04 12.61 -9.83
C LYS A 276 9.90 13.25 -10.62
N ILE A 277 9.83 14.57 -10.57
CA ILE A 277 8.90 15.39 -11.35
C ILE A 277 9.73 16.13 -12.39
N PRO A 278 9.60 15.83 -13.69
CA PRO A 278 10.28 16.56 -14.75
C PRO A 278 9.75 17.99 -14.85
N LYS A 279 10.59 18.91 -15.35
CA LYS A 279 10.16 20.29 -15.69
C LYS A 279 8.97 20.25 -16.64
N GLY A 280 7.91 21.00 -16.32
CA GLY A 280 6.66 21.05 -17.06
C GLY A 280 5.65 19.94 -16.69
N TYR A 281 5.94 19.11 -15.66
CA TYR A 281 5.04 18.08 -15.14
C TYR A 281 4.50 18.42 -13.75
N GLU A 282 4.82 19.59 -13.22
CA GLU A 282 4.47 20.01 -11.86
C GLU A 282 2.95 20.03 -11.63
N SER A 283 2.19 20.35 -12.66
CA SER A 283 0.72 20.39 -12.65
C SER A 283 0.05 19.19 -13.34
N ALA A 284 0.82 18.17 -13.75
CA ALA A 284 0.29 17.07 -14.54
C ALA A 284 -0.87 16.32 -13.84
N PHE A 285 -0.85 16.22 -12.51
CA PHE A 285 -1.93 15.59 -11.75
C PHE A 285 -3.28 16.36 -11.84
N ARG A 286 -3.24 17.66 -12.20
CA ARG A 286 -4.47 18.43 -12.41
C ARG A 286 -5.21 18.07 -13.70
N SER A 287 -4.60 17.28 -14.59
CA SER A 287 -5.29 16.72 -15.74
C SER A 287 -6.23 15.56 -15.40
N VAL A 288 -6.11 15.00 -14.19
CA VAL A 288 -7.07 14.03 -13.65
C VAL A 288 -8.20 14.81 -12.99
N GLU A 289 -9.38 14.74 -13.56
CA GLU A 289 -10.54 15.47 -13.07
C GLU A 289 -11.19 14.77 -11.87
N PRO A 290 -11.69 15.51 -10.84
CA PRO A 290 -12.44 14.90 -9.73
C PRO A 290 -13.60 14.02 -10.20
N LYS A 291 -14.25 14.41 -11.29
CA LYS A 291 -15.35 13.66 -11.91
C LYS A 291 -14.92 12.24 -12.29
N GLU A 292 -13.75 12.06 -12.89
CA GLU A 292 -13.23 10.75 -13.27
C GLU A 292 -13.01 9.84 -12.03
N VAL A 293 -12.49 10.42 -10.94
CA VAL A 293 -12.30 9.69 -9.67
C VAL A 293 -13.64 9.27 -9.07
N ILE A 294 -14.62 10.19 -9.07
CA ILE A 294 -15.96 9.95 -8.54
C ILE A 294 -16.66 8.84 -9.35
N GLU A 295 -16.71 8.97 -10.67
CA GLU A 295 -17.38 8.00 -11.54
C GLU A 295 -16.77 6.60 -11.39
N LYS A 296 -15.45 6.49 -11.36
CA LYS A 296 -14.77 5.22 -11.17
C LYS A 296 -15.00 4.64 -9.76
N ALA A 297 -15.01 5.46 -8.73
CA ALA A 297 -15.34 5.02 -7.37
C ALA A 297 -16.75 4.43 -7.28
N LEU A 298 -17.74 5.10 -7.88
CA LEU A 298 -19.13 4.63 -7.92
C LEU A 298 -19.29 3.36 -8.77
N GLU A 299 -18.57 3.25 -9.90
CA GLU A 299 -18.53 2.04 -10.71
C GLU A 299 -18.05 0.83 -9.89
N ILE A 300 -16.92 0.96 -9.19
CA ILE A 300 -16.35 -0.10 -8.35
C ILE A 300 -17.32 -0.48 -7.22
N LEU A 301 -17.93 0.50 -6.54
CA LEU A 301 -18.90 0.26 -5.47
C LEU A 301 -20.15 -0.51 -5.95
N ASN A 302 -20.58 -0.25 -7.17
CA ASN A 302 -21.74 -0.94 -7.76
C ASN A 302 -21.42 -2.39 -8.18
N LEU A 303 -20.17 -2.67 -8.53
CA LEU A 303 -19.69 -4.00 -8.88
C LEU A 303 -19.31 -4.84 -7.65
N ALA A 304 -19.02 -4.19 -6.51
CA ALA A 304 -18.67 -4.87 -5.28
C ALA A 304 -19.83 -5.69 -4.74
N LYS A 305 -19.57 -6.96 -4.37
CA LYS A 305 -20.57 -7.82 -3.74
C LYS A 305 -21.05 -7.18 -2.42
N PRO A 306 -22.33 -7.39 -2.05
CA PRO A 306 -22.83 -6.96 -0.74
C PRO A 306 -21.92 -7.48 0.39
N ARG A 307 -21.75 -6.69 1.45
CA ARG A 307 -21.08 -7.18 2.66
C ARG A 307 -21.81 -8.43 3.16
N HIS A 308 -21.12 -9.55 3.24
CA HIS A 308 -21.61 -10.67 4.04
C HIS A 308 -21.35 -10.29 5.50
N ASN A 309 -22.44 -10.12 6.25
CA ASN A 309 -22.44 -9.92 7.70
C ASN A 309 -21.84 -11.15 8.42
#